data_5de817000fd0b7bfd8a153a014d72972
#
_entry.id   5de817000fd0b7bfd8a153a014d72972
#
_cell.length_a   1.000
_cell.length_b   1.000
_cell.length_c   1.000
_cell.angle_alpha   90.00
_cell.angle_beta   90.00
_cell.angle_gamma   90.00
#
_symmetry.space_group_name_H-M   'P 1'
#
loop_
_entity.id
_entity.type
_entity.pdbx_description
1 polymer ?
#
loop_
_entity_poly.entity_id
_entity_poly.type
_entity_poly.pdbx_seq_one_letter_code
_entity_poly.pdbx_strand_id
1 'polypeptide(L)'
;MSSIQINNVTKRFGDFTAVEDLSLDIEEGEFVALLGPSGCGKTTTMNMIAGIEDISEGSILFDGQDLSSTRIQDRNIGFVFQNYAIFTHLSVYKNLSYGLEVKKINKSEVDSRVRAMADRMSITHRLEQPASSLSVNEMQKLAIGRSAIVEPRIFLLDEPLSNLDAGFRAYMRAELKVLQHEFGQTMIYVTHDQIEAMSLADKIAIIDQGKLMQYGSPLDIYNSPDNRFVANFIGSPGINLIDGKLREEKSQLKLMVHGGAEIPLKGQVK
;
A
#
# COMPACT_ATOMS: atom_id res chain seq x y z
N MET A 1 -14.51 -6.06 8.21
CA MET A 1 -13.08 -5.87 8.37
C MET A 1 -12.43 -7.23 8.39
N SER A 2 -11.18 -7.37 8.02
CA SER A 2 -10.49 -8.67 8.02
C SER A 2 -9.01 -8.49 8.25
N SER A 3 -8.41 -9.39 9.02
CA SER A 3 -6.96 -9.54 9.13
C SER A 3 -6.42 -10.27 7.90
N ILE A 4 -5.12 -10.07 7.60
CA ILE A 4 -4.44 -10.75 6.49
C ILE A 4 -3.16 -11.37 7.02
N GLN A 5 -2.98 -12.66 6.75
CA GLN A 5 -1.73 -13.37 7.04
C GLN A 5 -1.15 -13.89 5.74
N ILE A 6 0.07 -13.50 5.46
CA ILE A 6 0.88 -13.97 4.34
C ILE A 6 1.97 -14.86 4.92
N ASN A 7 1.96 -16.14 4.60
CA ASN A 7 2.86 -17.14 5.19
C ASN A 7 3.79 -17.71 4.13
N ASN A 8 5.07 -17.34 4.18
CA ASN A 8 6.16 -17.82 3.33
C ASN A 8 5.78 -17.86 1.83
N VAL A 9 5.11 -16.78 1.38
CA VAL A 9 4.60 -16.70 0.01
C VAL A 9 5.74 -16.45 -0.97
N THR A 10 5.80 -17.30 -2.00
CA THR A 10 6.74 -17.16 -3.12
C THR A 10 5.96 -17.11 -4.44
N LYS A 11 6.38 -16.22 -5.33
CA LYS A 11 5.87 -16.13 -6.71
C LYS A 11 6.99 -16.25 -7.71
N ARG A 12 6.84 -17.23 -8.63
CA ARG A 12 7.75 -17.44 -9.76
C ARG A 12 7.03 -17.25 -11.09
N PHE A 13 7.71 -16.66 -12.03
CA PHE A 13 7.32 -16.56 -13.44
C PHE A 13 8.43 -17.24 -14.27
N GLY A 14 8.23 -18.53 -14.58
CA GLY A 14 9.30 -19.35 -15.16
C GLY A 14 10.50 -19.40 -14.20
N ASP A 15 11.67 -19.00 -14.66
CA ASP A 15 12.91 -18.98 -13.88
C ASP A 15 13.07 -17.72 -13.02
N PHE A 16 12.22 -16.73 -13.20
CA PHE A 16 12.28 -15.47 -12.46
C PHE A 16 11.45 -15.55 -11.18
N THR A 17 12.06 -15.28 -10.02
CA THR A 17 11.37 -15.17 -8.73
C THR A 17 11.05 -13.69 -8.45
N ALA A 18 9.77 -13.35 -8.52
CA ALA A 18 9.30 -11.97 -8.30
C ALA A 18 9.07 -11.63 -6.83
N VAL A 19 8.68 -12.63 -6.03
CA VAL A 19 8.52 -12.54 -4.57
C VAL A 19 9.07 -13.84 -3.97
N GLU A 20 9.88 -13.73 -2.93
CA GLU A 20 10.57 -14.85 -2.30
C GLU A 20 10.36 -14.85 -0.80
N ASP A 21 9.73 -15.90 -0.29
CA ASP A 21 9.55 -16.20 1.14
C ASP A 21 8.97 -15.02 1.96
N LEU A 22 7.97 -14.35 1.39
CA LEU A 22 7.34 -13.18 2.02
C LEU A 22 6.38 -13.62 3.13
N SER A 23 6.58 -13.10 4.34
CA SER A 23 5.67 -13.29 5.48
C SER A 23 5.29 -11.95 6.08
N LEU A 24 3.98 -11.69 6.24
CA LEU A 24 3.41 -10.46 6.81
C LEU A 24 2.14 -10.79 7.58
N ASP A 25 2.01 -10.22 8.77
CA ASP A 25 0.78 -10.22 9.56
C ASP A 25 0.20 -8.81 9.60
N ILE A 26 -0.99 -8.64 9.02
CA ILE A 26 -1.71 -7.37 8.95
C ILE A 26 -2.97 -7.49 9.79
N GLU A 27 -3.09 -6.66 10.79
CA GLU A 27 -4.21 -6.67 11.71
C GLU A 27 -5.47 -6.05 11.09
N GLU A 28 -6.63 -6.40 11.64
CA GLU A 28 -7.90 -5.83 11.22
C GLU A 28 -7.91 -4.30 11.39
N GLY A 29 -8.31 -3.59 10.33
CA GLY A 29 -8.38 -2.12 10.33
C GLY A 29 -7.03 -1.42 10.15
N GLU A 30 -5.93 -2.15 10.00
CA GLU A 30 -4.59 -1.59 9.85
C GLU A 30 -4.37 -1.03 8.44
N PHE A 31 -3.68 0.10 8.35
CA PHE A 31 -3.20 0.67 7.09
C PHE A 31 -1.74 0.27 6.88
N VAL A 32 -1.47 -0.64 5.97
CA VAL A 32 -0.11 -1.11 5.67
C VAL A 32 0.36 -0.60 4.32
N ALA A 33 1.53 0.03 4.30
CA ALA A 33 2.20 0.42 3.06
C ALA A 33 3.23 -0.63 2.62
N LEU A 34 3.14 -1.07 1.36
CA LEU A 34 4.22 -1.81 0.69
C LEU A 34 5.11 -0.79 -0.01
N LEU A 35 6.31 -0.59 0.49
CA LEU A 35 7.26 0.42 0.05
C LEU A 35 8.52 -0.24 -0.52
N GLY A 36 9.07 0.31 -1.59
CA GLY A 36 10.32 -0.18 -2.19
C GLY A 36 10.56 0.34 -3.60
N PRO A 37 11.73 0.08 -4.18
CA PRO A 37 12.06 0.48 -5.54
C PRO A 37 11.08 -0.08 -6.59
N SER A 38 11.06 0.52 -7.79
CA SER A 38 10.28 -0.04 -8.90
C SER A 38 10.75 -1.45 -9.26
N GLY A 39 9.80 -2.36 -9.52
CA GLY A 39 10.11 -3.75 -9.88
C GLY A 39 10.50 -4.67 -8.70
N CYS A 40 10.44 -4.23 -7.44
CA CYS A 40 10.82 -5.06 -6.30
C CYS A 40 9.77 -6.09 -5.84
N GLY A 41 8.61 -6.20 -6.51
CA GLY A 41 7.59 -7.22 -6.20
C GLY A 41 6.33 -6.69 -5.49
N LYS A 42 6.18 -5.40 -5.20
CA LYS A 42 5.01 -4.81 -4.49
C LYS A 42 3.67 -5.09 -5.17
N THR A 43 3.54 -4.72 -6.45
CA THR A 43 2.33 -4.96 -7.23
C THR A 43 2.05 -6.47 -7.39
N THR A 44 3.10 -7.29 -7.54
CA THR A 44 2.95 -8.75 -7.58
C THR A 44 2.39 -9.28 -6.26
N THR A 45 2.90 -8.81 -5.12
CA THR A 45 2.38 -9.15 -3.79
C THR A 45 0.92 -8.75 -3.66
N MET A 46 0.57 -7.52 -4.04
CA MET A 46 -0.80 -7.04 -4.01
C MET A 46 -1.72 -7.87 -4.92
N ASN A 47 -1.28 -8.24 -6.12
CA ASN A 47 -2.04 -9.06 -7.05
C ASN A 47 -2.28 -10.48 -6.51
N MET A 48 -1.33 -11.06 -5.78
CA MET A 48 -1.53 -12.34 -5.09
C MET A 48 -2.57 -12.24 -3.97
N ILE A 49 -2.53 -11.17 -3.19
CA ILE A 49 -3.54 -10.89 -2.15
C ILE A 49 -4.93 -10.73 -2.79
N ALA A 50 -5.00 -10.04 -3.92
CA ALA A 50 -6.25 -9.86 -4.66
C ALA A 50 -6.77 -11.15 -5.31
N GLY A 51 -5.91 -12.13 -5.57
CA GLY A 51 -6.23 -13.33 -6.37
C GLY A 51 -6.27 -13.07 -7.87
N ILE A 52 -5.56 -12.02 -8.32
CA ILE A 52 -5.27 -11.75 -9.73
C ILE A 52 -4.13 -12.64 -10.19
N GLU A 53 -3.15 -12.86 -9.30
CA GLU A 53 -2.02 -13.77 -9.51
C GLU A 53 -2.09 -14.92 -8.51
N ASP A 54 -1.85 -16.14 -8.99
CA ASP A 54 -1.72 -17.30 -8.14
C ASP A 54 -0.36 -17.27 -7.42
N ILE A 55 -0.32 -17.75 -6.20
CA ILE A 55 0.93 -17.99 -5.47
C ILE A 55 1.62 -19.25 -6.02
N SER A 56 2.95 -19.30 -5.96
CA SER A 56 3.72 -20.52 -6.31
C SER A 56 3.94 -21.41 -5.09
N GLU A 57 4.15 -20.83 -3.92
CA GLU A 57 4.33 -21.50 -2.62
C GLU A 57 3.78 -20.63 -1.50
N GLY A 58 3.53 -21.23 -0.35
CA GLY A 58 3.01 -20.56 0.85
C GLY A 58 1.50 -20.50 0.91
N SER A 59 0.95 -19.56 1.70
CA SER A 59 -0.50 -19.38 1.84
C SER A 59 -0.85 -17.92 2.16
N ILE A 60 -2.08 -17.50 1.78
CA ILE A 60 -2.66 -16.21 2.12
C ILE A 60 -3.99 -16.46 2.82
N LEU A 61 -4.09 -16.02 4.08
CA LEU A 61 -5.27 -16.21 4.90
C LEU A 61 -5.94 -14.86 5.17
N PHE A 62 -7.29 -14.85 5.16
CA PHE A 62 -8.10 -13.74 5.65
C PHE A 62 -8.91 -14.26 6.84
N ASP A 63 -8.77 -13.62 8.00
CA ASP A 63 -9.40 -14.06 9.26
C ASP A 63 -9.13 -15.55 9.59
N GLY A 64 -7.91 -16.02 9.29
CA GLY A 64 -7.50 -17.41 9.47
C GLY A 64 -8.01 -18.40 8.42
N GLN A 65 -8.83 -17.96 7.46
CA GLN A 65 -9.30 -18.78 6.35
C GLN A 65 -8.32 -18.67 5.16
N ASP A 66 -7.80 -19.78 4.70
CA ASP A 66 -6.95 -19.84 3.50
C ASP A 66 -7.75 -19.51 2.23
N LEU A 67 -7.36 -18.43 1.57
CA LEU A 67 -7.96 -17.95 0.33
C LEU A 67 -7.03 -18.13 -0.89
N SER A 68 -5.95 -18.87 -0.75
CA SER A 68 -4.92 -19.04 -1.80
C SER A 68 -5.52 -19.53 -3.14
N SER A 69 -6.53 -20.41 -3.08
CA SER A 69 -7.26 -20.93 -4.24
C SER A 69 -8.62 -20.25 -4.50
N THR A 70 -8.99 -19.23 -3.70
CA THR A 70 -10.28 -18.54 -3.82
C THR A 70 -10.23 -17.53 -4.96
N ARG A 71 -11.24 -17.57 -5.84
CA ARG A 71 -11.34 -16.66 -6.99
C ARG A 71 -11.47 -15.22 -6.52
N ILE A 72 -10.92 -14.26 -7.28
CA ILE A 72 -10.94 -12.82 -6.99
C ILE A 72 -12.34 -12.29 -6.62
N GLN A 73 -13.38 -12.71 -7.33
CA GLN A 73 -14.76 -12.26 -7.11
C GLN A 73 -15.33 -12.67 -5.74
N ASP A 74 -14.80 -13.73 -5.14
CA ASP A 74 -15.28 -14.31 -3.89
C ASP A 74 -14.47 -13.80 -2.67
N ARG A 75 -13.35 -13.08 -2.89
CA ARG A 75 -12.51 -12.49 -1.84
C ARG A 75 -13.09 -11.23 -1.21
N ASN A 76 -14.09 -10.59 -1.83
CA ASN A 76 -14.73 -9.34 -1.40
C ASN A 76 -13.72 -8.21 -1.14
N ILE A 77 -12.86 -7.95 -2.10
CA ILE A 77 -11.80 -6.94 -2.08
C ILE A 77 -12.20 -5.74 -2.93
N GLY A 78 -11.91 -4.52 -2.44
CA GLY A 78 -11.91 -3.30 -3.22
C GLY A 78 -10.50 -3.08 -3.80
N PHE A 79 -10.39 -2.86 -5.09
CA PHE A 79 -9.10 -2.62 -5.75
C PHE A 79 -9.13 -1.30 -6.52
N VAL A 80 -8.15 -0.43 -6.27
CA VAL A 80 -7.88 0.78 -7.03
C VAL A 80 -6.57 0.60 -7.77
N PHE A 81 -6.67 0.51 -9.10
CA PHE A 81 -5.52 0.36 -9.99
C PHE A 81 -4.85 1.71 -10.25
N GLN A 82 -3.57 1.69 -10.57
CA GLN A 82 -2.76 2.85 -10.94
C GLN A 82 -3.36 3.66 -12.10
N ASN A 83 -4.02 2.99 -13.06
CA ASN A 83 -4.70 3.61 -14.21
C ASN A 83 -6.19 3.88 -13.95
N TYR A 84 -6.61 3.87 -12.66
CA TYR A 84 -7.99 4.08 -12.18
C TYR A 84 -8.99 3.00 -12.61
N ALA A 85 -8.82 2.32 -13.73
CA ALA A 85 -9.68 1.28 -14.31
C ALA A 85 -11.18 1.66 -14.35
N ILE A 86 -11.50 2.95 -14.57
CA ILE A 86 -12.88 3.46 -14.66
C ILE A 86 -13.49 3.14 -16.03
N PHE A 87 -14.80 3.00 -16.07
CA PHE A 87 -15.54 2.82 -17.31
C PHE A 87 -15.81 4.19 -17.96
N THR A 88 -14.89 4.64 -18.82
CA THR A 88 -14.89 5.98 -19.41
C THR A 88 -16.12 6.29 -20.25
N HIS A 89 -16.74 5.27 -20.85
CA HIS A 89 -17.96 5.37 -21.67
C HIS A 89 -19.26 5.44 -20.85
N LEU A 90 -19.19 5.17 -19.53
CA LEU A 90 -20.33 5.26 -18.62
C LEU A 90 -20.32 6.60 -17.88
N SER A 91 -21.50 7.02 -17.39
CA SER A 91 -21.59 8.18 -16.49
C SER A 91 -20.91 7.90 -15.14
N VAL A 92 -20.63 8.96 -14.38
CA VAL A 92 -20.12 8.87 -13.02
C VAL A 92 -21.07 8.06 -12.15
N TYR A 93 -22.38 8.32 -12.26
CA TYR A 93 -23.42 7.55 -11.55
C TYR A 93 -23.30 6.06 -11.86
N LYS A 94 -23.21 5.69 -13.14
CA LYS A 94 -23.12 4.29 -13.56
C LYS A 94 -21.81 3.62 -13.14
N ASN A 95 -20.70 4.34 -13.07
CA ASN A 95 -19.46 3.83 -12.51
C ASN A 95 -19.62 3.48 -11.02
N LEU A 96 -20.23 4.37 -10.23
CA LEU A 96 -20.48 4.14 -8.81
C LEU A 96 -21.51 3.02 -8.57
N SER A 97 -22.60 3.00 -9.34
CA SER A 97 -23.67 2.01 -9.13
C SER A 97 -23.31 0.59 -9.57
N TYR A 98 -22.32 0.45 -10.47
CA TYR A 98 -22.03 -0.81 -11.15
C TYR A 98 -21.82 -1.99 -10.16
N GLY A 99 -20.97 -1.84 -9.17
CA GLY A 99 -20.70 -2.90 -8.19
C GLY A 99 -21.92 -3.26 -7.34
N LEU A 100 -22.76 -2.30 -7.00
CA LEU A 100 -24.01 -2.51 -6.25
C LEU A 100 -25.05 -3.23 -7.11
N GLU A 101 -25.14 -2.87 -8.39
CA GLU A 101 -26.05 -3.53 -9.35
C GLU A 101 -25.65 -5.01 -9.57
N VAL A 102 -24.34 -5.29 -9.67
CA VAL A 102 -23.82 -6.68 -9.76
C VAL A 102 -24.17 -7.48 -8.50
N LYS A 103 -24.10 -6.84 -7.32
CA LYS A 103 -24.54 -7.45 -6.04
C LYS A 103 -26.07 -7.53 -5.91
N LYS A 104 -26.83 -7.10 -6.92
CA LYS A 104 -28.31 -7.11 -6.96
C LYS A 104 -28.96 -6.31 -5.81
N ILE A 105 -28.32 -5.23 -5.37
CA ILE A 105 -28.89 -4.31 -4.39
C ILE A 105 -30.12 -3.62 -5.03
N ASN A 106 -31.15 -3.33 -4.24
CA ASN A 106 -32.36 -2.69 -4.73
C ASN A 106 -32.09 -1.25 -5.23
N LYS A 107 -32.89 -0.79 -6.21
CA LYS A 107 -32.64 0.50 -6.90
C LYS A 107 -32.65 1.72 -5.98
N SER A 108 -33.53 1.75 -4.97
CA SER A 108 -33.64 2.89 -4.06
C SER A 108 -32.40 2.98 -3.15
N GLU A 109 -31.89 1.86 -2.71
CA GLU A 109 -30.66 1.78 -1.92
C GLU A 109 -29.42 2.12 -2.77
N VAL A 110 -29.38 1.65 -4.03
CA VAL A 110 -28.32 2.01 -4.98
C VAL A 110 -28.26 3.54 -5.16
N ASP A 111 -29.42 4.21 -5.43
CA ASP A 111 -29.45 5.67 -5.62
C ASP A 111 -28.98 6.41 -4.36
N SER A 112 -29.44 5.97 -3.18
CA SER A 112 -29.02 6.57 -1.90
C SER A 112 -27.52 6.45 -1.66
N ARG A 113 -26.94 5.23 -1.84
CA ARG A 113 -25.51 4.98 -1.64
C ARG A 113 -24.66 5.74 -2.67
N VAL A 114 -25.09 5.79 -3.93
CA VAL A 114 -24.40 6.52 -5.00
C VAL A 114 -24.32 8.00 -4.69
N ARG A 115 -25.45 8.63 -4.29
CA ARG A 115 -25.47 10.04 -3.94
C ARG A 115 -24.63 10.36 -2.72
N ALA A 116 -24.72 9.54 -1.67
CA ALA A 116 -23.89 9.67 -0.47
C ALA A 116 -22.37 9.56 -0.80
N MET A 117 -21.99 8.59 -1.64
CA MET A 117 -20.60 8.43 -2.05
C MET A 117 -20.13 9.59 -2.94
N ALA A 118 -20.96 10.05 -3.87
CA ALA A 118 -20.64 11.19 -4.74
C ALA A 118 -20.46 12.49 -3.94
N ASP A 119 -21.28 12.71 -2.92
CA ASP A 119 -21.17 13.85 -2.01
C ASP A 119 -19.87 13.79 -1.23
N ARG A 120 -19.55 12.63 -0.64
CA ARG A 120 -18.31 12.38 0.08
C ARG A 120 -17.08 12.62 -0.78
N MET A 121 -17.09 12.18 -2.05
CA MET A 121 -15.99 12.40 -3.00
C MET A 121 -16.03 13.82 -3.60
N SER A 122 -17.02 14.65 -3.25
CA SER A 122 -17.21 16.00 -3.82
C SER A 122 -17.33 15.99 -5.35
N ILE A 123 -18.03 14.99 -5.91
CA ILE A 123 -18.28 14.82 -7.36
C ILE A 123 -19.76 14.73 -7.72
N THR A 124 -20.66 15.14 -6.81
CA THR A 124 -22.12 15.09 -7.01
C THR A 124 -22.54 15.84 -8.27
N HIS A 125 -21.89 16.97 -8.57
CA HIS A 125 -22.15 17.80 -9.77
C HIS A 125 -21.77 17.11 -11.09
N ARG A 126 -21.08 15.97 -11.03
CA ARG A 126 -20.62 15.17 -12.17
C ARG A 126 -21.45 13.91 -12.44
N LEU A 127 -22.39 13.57 -11.57
CA LEU A 127 -23.08 12.26 -11.60
C LEU A 127 -23.62 11.86 -12.97
N GLU A 128 -24.23 12.81 -13.70
CA GLU A 128 -24.84 12.55 -15.01
C GLU A 128 -23.86 12.68 -16.19
N GLN A 129 -22.63 13.11 -15.92
CA GLN A 129 -21.62 13.32 -16.96
C GLN A 129 -20.88 12.01 -17.26
N PRO A 130 -20.41 11.82 -18.52
CA PRO A 130 -19.56 10.68 -18.84
C PRO A 130 -18.23 10.79 -18.12
N ALA A 131 -17.72 9.66 -17.60
CA ALA A 131 -16.46 9.65 -16.86
C ALA A 131 -15.25 10.07 -17.72
N SER A 132 -15.36 10.01 -19.05
CA SER A 132 -14.33 10.53 -19.97
C SER A 132 -14.15 12.06 -19.93
N SER A 133 -15.11 12.81 -19.36
CA SER A 133 -15.03 14.27 -19.22
C SER A 133 -14.38 14.74 -17.92
N LEU A 134 -14.04 13.80 -17.03
CA LEU A 134 -13.47 14.11 -15.73
C LEU A 134 -11.99 14.50 -15.84
N SER A 135 -11.57 15.43 -14.98
CA SER A 135 -10.16 15.68 -14.73
C SER A 135 -9.50 14.48 -14.05
N VAL A 136 -8.17 14.41 -14.10
CA VAL A 136 -7.38 13.34 -13.43
C VAL A 136 -7.76 13.23 -11.95
N ASN A 137 -7.92 14.36 -11.28
CA ASN A 137 -8.30 14.42 -9.87
C ASN A 137 -9.71 13.83 -9.60
N GLU A 138 -10.68 14.16 -10.49
CA GLU A 138 -12.05 13.62 -10.38
C GLU A 138 -12.08 12.12 -10.73
N MET A 139 -11.26 11.68 -11.71
CA MET A 139 -11.11 10.24 -12.02
C MET A 139 -10.59 9.44 -10.82
N GLN A 140 -9.61 9.99 -10.10
CA GLN A 140 -9.08 9.38 -8.88
C GLN A 140 -10.18 9.23 -7.81
N LYS A 141 -10.93 10.30 -7.54
CA LYS A 141 -12.05 10.28 -6.60
C LYS A 141 -13.11 9.25 -7.00
N LEU A 142 -13.44 9.19 -8.29
CA LEU A 142 -14.38 8.21 -8.83
C LEU A 142 -13.87 6.77 -8.65
N ALA A 143 -12.59 6.50 -8.90
CA ALA A 143 -12.00 5.16 -8.76
C ALA A 143 -12.04 4.68 -7.30
N ILE A 144 -11.68 5.55 -6.35
CA ILE A 144 -11.77 5.26 -4.92
C ILE A 144 -13.24 5.03 -4.52
N GLY A 145 -14.13 5.95 -4.84
CA GLY A 145 -15.55 5.85 -4.51
C GLY A 145 -16.21 4.59 -5.08
N ARG A 146 -15.89 4.21 -6.33
CA ARG A 146 -16.39 2.98 -6.96
C ARG A 146 -15.97 1.72 -6.22
N SER A 147 -14.73 1.68 -5.74
CA SER A 147 -14.21 0.54 -5.00
C SER A 147 -14.71 0.51 -3.56
N ALA A 148 -14.89 1.68 -2.94
CA ALA A 148 -15.35 1.80 -1.54
C ALA A 148 -16.86 1.55 -1.36
N ILE A 149 -17.70 1.94 -2.34
CA ILE A 149 -19.17 1.90 -2.22
C ILE A 149 -19.74 0.49 -2.00
N VAL A 150 -19.00 -0.55 -2.41
CA VAL A 150 -19.39 -1.95 -2.22
C VAL A 150 -19.01 -2.51 -0.85
N GLU A 151 -18.42 -1.68 0.01
CA GLU A 151 -18.01 -2.03 1.37
C GLU A 151 -17.15 -3.30 1.40
N PRO A 152 -15.97 -3.29 0.76
CA PRO A 152 -15.11 -4.46 0.72
C PRO A 152 -14.54 -4.76 2.12
N ARG A 153 -14.09 -6.01 2.35
CA ARG A 153 -13.40 -6.40 3.59
C ARG A 153 -12.01 -5.79 3.69
N ILE A 154 -11.33 -5.71 2.54
CA ILE A 154 -9.96 -5.24 2.39
C ILE A 154 -9.93 -4.28 1.21
N PHE A 155 -9.15 -3.21 1.34
CA PHE A 155 -9.00 -2.20 0.32
C PHE A 155 -7.54 -2.15 -0.18
N LEU A 156 -7.35 -2.43 -1.44
CA LEU A 156 -6.05 -2.47 -2.10
C LEU A 156 -5.88 -1.25 -3.01
N LEU A 157 -4.80 -0.53 -2.86
CA LEU A 157 -4.50 0.72 -3.57
C LEU A 157 -3.11 0.61 -4.22
N ASP A 158 -3.07 0.46 -5.55
CA ASP A 158 -1.83 0.34 -6.31
C ASP A 158 -1.40 1.70 -6.87
N GLU A 159 -0.42 2.33 -6.22
CA GLU A 159 0.12 3.65 -6.56
C GLU A 159 -0.96 4.71 -6.90
N PRO A 160 -2.02 4.85 -6.06
CA PRO A 160 -3.19 5.62 -6.46
C PRO A 160 -2.92 7.12 -6.62
N LEU A 161 -1.83 7.64 -6.08
CA LEU A 161 -1.51 9.08 -6.11
C LEU A 161 -0.38 9.43 -7.10
N SER A 162 0.18 8.46 -7.82
CA SER A 162 1.37 8.65 -8.66
C SER A 162 1.17 9.67 -9.79
N ASN A 163 -0.04 9.77 -10.34
CA ASN A 163 -0.37 10.63 -11.48
C ASN A 163 -0.88 12.02 -11.09
N LEU A 164 -0.83 12.39 -9.79
CA LEU A 164 -1.36 13.64 -9.27
C LEU A 164 -0.28 14.69 -9.07
N ASP A 165 -0.63 15.96 -9.18
CA ASP A 165 0.25 17.06 -8.80
C ASP A 165 0.51 17.08 -7.28
N ALA A 166 1.60 17.74 -6.85
CA ALA A 166 2.04 17.71 -5.46
C ALA A 166 1.01 18.28 -4.47
N GLY A 167 0.30 19.33 -4.85
CA GLY A 167 -0.72 19.96 -3.99
C GLY A 167 -1.91 19.04 -3.78
N PHE A 168 -2.42 18.47 -4.88
CA PHE A 168 -3.56 17.55 -4.81
C PHE A 168 -3.18 16.22 -4.17
N ARG A 169 -1.94 15.75 -4.36
CA ARG A 169 -1.42 14.56 -3.67
C ARG A 169 -1.46 14.73 -2.14
N ALA A 170 -1.05 15.91 -1.62
CA ALA A 170 -1.11 16.20 -0.19
C ALA A 170 -2.55 16.19 0.34
N TYR A 171 -3.50 16.79 -0.41
CA TYR A 171 -4.93 16.74 -0.09
C TYR A 171 -5.46 15.31 -0.08
N MET A 172 -5.17 14.52 -1.11
CA MET A 172 -5.66 13.14 -1.22
C MET A 172 -5.10 12.21 -0.15
N ARG A 173 -3.87 12.44 0.34
CA ARG A 173 -3.34 11.70 1.51
C ARG A 173 -4.23 11.91 2.74
N ALA A 174 -4.58 13.16 3.02
CA ALA A 174 -5.48 13.46 4.15
C ALA A 174 -6.86 12.78 3.98
N GLU A 175 -7.43 12.85 2.77
CA GLU A 175 -8.70 12.19 2.44
C GLU A 175 -8.64 10.67 2.62
N LEU A 176 -7.58 10.01 2.14
CA LEU A 176 -7.40 8.57 2.30
C LEU A 176 -7.33 8.14 3.77
N LYS A 177 -6.66 8.94 4.63
CA LYS A 177 -6.60 8.65 6.07
C LYS A 177 -7.97 8.82 6.73
N VAL A 178 -8.75 9.83 6.34
CA VAL A 178 -10.13 10.02 6.79
C VAL A 178 -11.00 8.84 6.35
N LEU A 179 -10.91 8.45 5.08
CA LEU A 179 -11.66 7.31 4.55
C LEU A 179 -11.33 6.01 5.29
N GLN A 180 -10.05 5.74 5.54
CA GLN A 180 -9.62 4.56 6.30
C GLN A 180 -10.22 4.55 7.70
N HIS A 181 -10.14 5.69 8.40
CA HIS A 181 -10.67 5.80 9.76
C HIS A 181 -12.18 5.64 9.81
N GLU A 182 -12.91 6.23 8.87
CA GLU A 182 -14.38 6.17 8.83
C GLU A 182 -14.90 4.78 8.41
N PHE A 183 -14.24 4.12 7.45
CA PHE A 183 -14.63 2.77 7.04
C PHE A 183 -14.09 1.69 7.98
N GLY A 184 -13.05 2.00 8.75
CA GLY A 184 -12.35 1.07 9.61
C GLY A 184 -11.73 -0.12 8.87
N GLN A 185 -11.62 -0.05 7.54
CA GLN A 185 -11.19 -1.16 6.69
C GLN A 185 -9.68 -1.38 6.77
N THR A 186 -9.26 -2.63 6.67
CA THR A 186 -7.87 -3.00 6.45
C THR A 186 -7.46 -2.53 5.05
N MET A 187 -6.38 -1.73 4.99
CA MET A 187 -5.90 -1.14 3.74
C MET A 187 -4.46 -1.57 3.44
N ILE A 188 -4.22 -1.98 2.19
CA ILE A 188 -2.86 -2.19 1.68
C ILE A 188 -2.62 -1.18 0.58
N TYR A 189 -1.54 -0.43 0.73
CA TYR A 189 -1.17 0.69 -0.12
C TYR A 189 0.21 0.46 -0.74
N VAL A 190 0.28 0.33 -2.05
CA VAL A 190 1.56 0.25 -2.76
C VAL A 190 2.02 1.64 -3.14
N THR A 191 3.26 1.96 -2.84
CA THR A 191 3.90 3.20 -3.26
C THR A 191 5.42 3.04 -3.37
N HIS A 192 6.05 3.91 -4.11
CA HIS A 192 7.50 4.14 -4.10
C HIS A 192 7.85 5.48 -3.41
N ASP A 193 6.85 6.25 -2.98
CA ASP A 193 7.01 7.54 -2.29
C ASP A 193 7.06 7.31 -0.77
N GLN A 194 8.22 7.62 -0.19
CA GLN A 194 8.45 7.48 1.25
C GLN A 194 7.55 8.39 2.08
N ILE A 195 7.25 9.61 1.57
CA ILE A 195 6.40 10.57 2.29
C ILE A 195 4.97 10.02 2.40
N GLU A 196 4.49 9.36 1.35
CA GLU A 196 3.19 8.69 1.38
C GLU A 196 3.17 7.58 2.43
N ALA A 197 4.13 6.65 2.36
CA ALA A 197 4.21 5.54 3.31
C ALA A 197 4.33 6.03 4.76
N MET A 198 5.25 6.96 5.03
CA MET A 198 5.52 7.47 6.37
C MET A 198 4.35 8.29 6.97
N SER A 199 3.52 8.91 6.11
CA SER A 199 2.40 9.76 6.56
C SER A 199 1.07 9.03 6.68
N LEU A 200 0.87 7.95 5.93
CA LEU A 200 -0.40 7.23 5.85
C LEU A 200 -0.41 5.95 6.68
N ALA A 201 0.68 5.21 6.67
CA ALA A 201 0.68 3.84 7.17
C ALA A 201 0.81 3.76 8.69
N ASP A 202 0.12 2.77 9.27
CA ASP A 202 0.32 2.32 10.64
C ASP A 202 1.55 1.41 10.71
N LYS A 203 1.77 0.58 9.66
CA LYS A 203 3.00 -0.19 9.45
C LYS A 203 3.46 -0.12 7.99
N ILE A 204 4.76 -0.23 7.78
CA ILE A 204 5.38 -0.24 6.46
C ILE A 204 6.12 -1.56 6.28
N ALA A 205 5.87 -2.24 5.16
CA ALA A 205 6.67 -3.36 4.68
C ALA A 205 7.62 -2.87 3.59
N ILE A 206 8.90 -2.81 3.90
CA ILE A 206 9.93 -2.45 2.92
C ILE A 206 10.32 -3.69 2.14
N ILE A 207 10.14 -3.65 0.82
CA ILE A 207 10.42 -4.77 -0.08
C ILE A 207 11.55 -4.37 -1.03
N ASP A 208 12.55 -5.24 -1.16
CA ASP A 208 13.61 -5.12 -2.15
C ASP A 208 13.92 -6.48 -2.77
N GLN A 209 14.06 -6.51 -4.10
CA GLN A 209 14.36 -7.73 -4.87
C GLN A 209 13.48 -8.94 -4.50
N GLY A 210 12.19 -8.70 -4.30
CA GLY A 210 11.21 -9.74 -3.95
C GLY A 210 11.20 -10.17 -2.48
N LYS A 211 12.03 -9.58 -1.62
CA LYS A 211 12.18 -9.96 -0.20
C LYS A 211 11.72 -8.85 0.73
N LEU A 212 11.17 -9.25 1.86
CA LEU A 212 10.88 -8.35 2.96
C LEU A 212 12.19 -7.95 3.66
N MET A 213 12.50 -6.67 3.65
CA MET A 213 13.70 -6.11 4.26
C MET A 213 13.47 -5.69 5.70
N GLN A 214 12.30 -5.13 6.00
CA GLN A 214 11.85 -4.75 7.34
C GLN A 214 10.34 -4.53 7.34
N TYR A 215 9.67 -4.86 8.45
CA TYR A 215 8.26 -4.57 8.70
C TYR A 215 8.09 -3.96 10.09
N GLY A 216 7.46 -2.81 10.19
CA GLY A 216 7.27 -2.10 11.45
C GLY A 216 6.57 -0.77 11.31
N SER A 217 6.41 -0.06 12.43
CA SER A 217 5.88 1.30 12.40
C SER A 217 6.81 2.25 11.62
N PRO A 218 6.28 3.35 11.05
CA PRO A 218 7.13 4.36 10.41
C PRO A 218 8.28 4.85 11.30
N LEU A 219 8.03 5.04 12.59
CA LEU A 219 9.03 5.49 13.55
C LEU A 219 10.11 4.44 13.81
N ASP A 220 9.74 3.16 13.92
CA ASP A 220 10.71 2.07 14.12
C ASP A 220 11.63 1.94 12.91
N ILE A 221 11.06 1.97 11.70
CA ILE A 221 11.82 1.89 10.45
C ILE A 221 12.80 3.05 10.32
N TYR A 222 12.39 4.28 10.69
CA TYR A 222 13.24 5.45 10.62
C TYR A 222 14.33 5.46 11.67
N ASN A 223 14.00 5.12 12.93
CA ASN A 223 14.93 5.22 14.06
C ASN A 223 15.80 3.97 14.26
N SER A 224 15.34 2.80 13.80
CA SER A 224 15.98 1.51 14.02
C SER A 224 15.95 0.64 12.76
N PRO A 225 16.62 1.06 11.68
CA PRO A 225 16.67 0.28 10.46
C PRO A 225 17.42 -1.03 10.70
N ASP A 226 16.83 -2.18 10.26
CA ASP A 226 17.36 -3.52 10.50
C ASP A 226 18.60 -3.83 9.65
N ASN A 227 18.79 -3.12 8.56
CA ASN A 227 19.90 -3.37 7.65
C ASN A 227 20.32 -2.10 6.88
N ARG A 228 21.46 -2.19 6.21
CA ARG A 228 22.05 -1.09 5.45
C ARG A 228 21.15 -0.58 4.31
N PHE A 229 20.39 -1.49 3.66
CA PHE A 229 19.48 -1.11 2.60
C PHE A 229 18.38 -0.19 3.14
N VAL A 230 17.69 -0.61 4.21
CA VAL A 230 16.62 0.19 4.84
C VAL A 230 17.16 1.53 5.32
N ALA A 231 18.31 1.53 6.01
CA ALA A 231 18.95 2.76 6.49
C ALA A 231 19.24 3.76 5.36
N ASN A 232 19.70 3.27 4.20
CA ASN A 232 19.99 4.13 3.05
C ASN A 232 18.75 4.49 2.24
N PHE A 233 17.74 3.62 2.22
CA PHE A 233 16.53 3.80 1.44
C PHE A 233 15.57 4.80 2.10
N ILE A 234 15.50 4.84 3.43
CA ILE A 234 14.58 5.72 4.18
C ILE A 234 15.26 7.05 4.50
N GLY A 235 14.57 8.14 4.19
CA GLY A 235 15.01 9.52 4.46
C GLY A 235 15.41 10.28 3.22
N SER A 236 15.20 11.62 3.27
CA SER A 236 15.62 12.55 2.21
C SER A 236 16.11 13.84 2.85
N PRO A 237 17.46 14.11 2.84
CA PRO A 237 18.51 13.23 2.32
C PRO A 237 18.67 11.94 3.10
N GLY A 238 19.21 10.90 2.45
CA GLY A 238 19.48 9.61 3.10
C GLY A 238 20.51 9.71 4.22
N ILE A 239 20.58 8.66 5.04
CA ILE A 239 21.52 8.57 6.16
C ILE A 239 22.97 8.53 5.66
N ASN A 240 23.91 9.13 6.42
CA ASN A 240 25.32 9.02 6.13
C ASN A 240 25.85 7.64 6.54
N LEU A 241 26.30 6.84 5.59
CA LEU A 241 26.95 5.56 5.82
C LEU A 241 28.46 5.73 5.79
N ILE A 242 29.13 5.39 6.88
CA ILE A 242 30.58 5.52 7.01
C ILE A 242 31.16 4.13 7.26
N ASP A 243 31.96 3.63 6.32
CA ASP A 243 32.67 2.38 6.46
C ASP A 243 33.92 2.57 7.31
N GLY A 244 34.14 1.69 8.30
CA GLY A 244 35.30 1.75 9.16
C GLY A 244 35.50 0.49 9.99
N LYS A 245 36.58 0.45 10.76
CA LYS A 245 36.86 -0.63 11.73
C LYS A 245 36.66 -0.13 13.14
N LEU A 246 35.93 -0.90 13.94
CA LEU A 246 35.83 -0.61 15.36
C LEU A 246 37.13 -0.95 16.08
N ARG A 247 37.59 -0.04 16.93
CA ARG A 247 38.73 -0.25 17.83
C ARG A 247 38.34 0.18 19.24
N GLU A 248 38.59 -0.68 20.20
CA GLU A 248 38.44 -0.34 21.61
C GLU A 248 39.78 0.17 22.14
N GLU A 249 39.78 1.37 22.71
CA GLU A 249 40.94 1.99 23.32
C GLU A 249 40.52 2.63 24.66
N LYS A 250 41.11 2.19 25.76
CA LYS A 250 40.85 2.70 27.14
C LYS A 250 39.34 2.71 27.47
N SER A 251 38.62 1.62 27.16
CA SER A 251 37.17 1.46 27.38
C SER A 251 36.31 2.45 26.55
N GLN A 252 36.86 3.07 25.52
CA GLN A 252 36.13 3.86 24.56
C GLN A 252 36.15 3.19 23.20
N LEU A 253 34.96 3.04 22.59
CA LEU A 253 34.84 2.56 21.21
C LEU A 253 35.10 3.72 20.25
N LYS A 254 35.98 3.50 19.30
CA LYS A 254 36.29 4.43 18.22
C LYS A 254 36.05 3.76 16.87
N LEU A 255 35.51 4.49 15.92
CA LEU A 255 35.44 4.09 14.52
C LEU A 255 36.66 4.62 13.79
N MET A 256 37.50 3.70 13.27
CA MET A 256 38.63 4.03 12.40
C MET A 256 38.13 4.08 10.96
N VAL A 257 38.06 5.27 10.39
CA VAL A 257 37.55 5.49 9.01
C VAL A 257 38.72 5.39 8.01
N HIS A 258 38.40 5.02 6.76
CA HIS A 258 39.38 5.07 5.66
C HIS A 258 39.95 6.49 5.54
N GLY A 259 41.30 6.63 5.57
CA GLY A 259 41.98 7.94 5.63
C GLY A 259 42.54 8.29 7.00
N GLY A 260 42.41 7.41 8.01
CA GLY A 260 43.07 7.54 9.32
C GLY A 260 42.32 8.42 10.34
N ALA A 261 41.13 8.93 10.02
CA ALA A 261 40.34 9.67 10.98
C ALA A 261 39.72 8.71 12.04
N GLU A 262 39.75 9.15 13.29
CA GLU A 262 39.14 8.44 14.43
C GLU A 262 37.87 9.16 14.89
N ILE A 263 36.72 8.49 14.90
CA ILE A 263 35.46 9.01 15.37
C ILE A 263 35.12 8.33 16.70
N PRO A 264 35.10 9.07 17.82
CA PRO A 264 34.67 8.51 19.11
C PRO A 264 33.17 8.18 19.06
N LEU A 265 32.81 6.94 19.37
CA LEU A 265 31.42 6.52 19.45
C LEU A 265 30.88 6.73 20.87
N LYS A 266 29.78 7.51 20.99
CA LYS A 266 29.04 7.68 22.24
C LYS A 266 27.78 6.82 22.14
N GLY A 267 27.67 5.82 23.02
CA GLY A 267 26.50 4.94 23.12
C GLY A 267 26.84 3.46 22.94
N GLN A 268 25.82 2.62 23.10
CA GLN A 268 25.96 1.19 22.86
C GLN A 268 25.99 0.93 21.35
N VAL A 269 27.05 0.24 20.90
CA VAL A 269 27.08 -0.33 19.55
C VAL A 269 26.23 -1.59 19.59
N LYS A 270 25.14 -1.60 18.85
CA LYS A 270 24.32 -2.80 18.64
C LYS A 270 24.95 -3.70 17.61
#